data_323290258c127d4bc64c4e88f1709e7f
#
_entry.id   323290258c127d4bc64c4e88f1709e7f
#
_cell.length_a   1.000
_cell.length_b   1.000
_cell.length_c   1.000
_cell.angle_alpha   90.00
_cell.angle_beta   90.00
_cell.angle_gamma   90.00
#
_symmetry.space_group_name_H-M   'P 1'
#
loop_
_entity.id
_entity.type
_entity.pdbx_description
1 polymer ?
#
loop_
_entity_poly.entity_id
_entity_poly.type
_entity_poly.pdbx_seq_one_letter_code
_entity_poly.pdbx_strand_id
1 'polypeptide(L)'
;MLALDISQSMETSDFRAPDGKRMRRVDAVKQVVSDFIQKRKNDRIGLIVFGQAAYPITPFTLDHDACLKILDQIDAGMAGPQTMIGDAIGLSIKQFQNSNAKQRVLILLTDGNDTGSRMPPRKAAEIASQNGIMIHVVGLGDPRATGENKVDYNALNSIANATGGQVFHGENRVELEKAYAVLDKITLQNFKTLSYQPRRELFMFPLGVAVLLLVGYHMLMLTLSLGMKAISRHENSDDESAGPEVLKVHV
;
A
#
# COMPACT_ATOMS: atom_id res chain seq x y z
N MET A 1 -3.54 7.09 3.93
CA MET A 1 -3.26 7.17 5.37
C MET A 1 -4.57 7.35 6.11
N LEU A 2 -4.76 6.61 7.18
CA LEU A 2 -5.87 6.76 8.11
C LEU A 2 -5.31 7.32 9.42
N ALA A 3 -5.91 8.38 9.96
CA ALA A 3 -5.58 8.94 11.27
C ALA A 3 -6.83 8.86 12.15
N LEU A 4 -6.75 8.05 13.19
CA LEU A 4 -7.87 7.73 14.06
C LEU A 4 -7.69 8.44 15.41
N ASP A 5 -8.67 9.22 15.76
CA ASP A 5 -8.83 9.73 17.12
C ASP A 5 -9.14 8.58 18.06
N ILE A 6 -8.34 8.45 19.12
CA ILE A 6 -8.55 7.50 20.21
C ILE A 6 -8.46 8.23 21.55
N SER A 7 -8.81 9.51 21.59
CA SER A 7 -8.94 10.28 22.81
C SER A 7 -10.04 9.71 23.71
N GLN A 8 -10.11 10.21 24.92
CA GLN A 8 -11.06 9.66 25.91
C GLN A 8 -12.53 9.86 25.51
N SER A 9 -12.86 10.91 24.73
CA SER A 9 -14.21 11.15 24.22
C SER A 9 -14.73 10.00 23.35
N MET A 10 -13.83 9.25 22.71
CA MET A 10 -14.16 8.08 21.88
C MET A 10 -14.70 6.87 22.68
N GLU A 11 -14.63 6.89 24.01
CA GLU A 11 -15.31 5.92 24.89
C GLU A 11 -16.83 6.14 24.94
N THR A 12 -17.31 7.30 24.53
CA THR A 12 -18.74 7.66 24.59
C THR A 12 -19.57 6.63 23.80
N SER A 13 -20.60 6.08 24.48
CA SER A 13 -21.49 5.06 23.90
C SER A 13 -22.79 5.70 23.38
N ASP A 14 -22.69 6.50 22.34
CA ASP A 14 -23.81 7.20 21.70
C ASP A 14 -24.13 6.70 20.28
N PHE A 15 -23.25 5.90 19.70
CA PHE A 15 -23.51 5.25 18.41
C PHE A 15 -24.49 4.09 18.55
N ARG A 16 -25.33 3.89 17.53
CA ARG A 16 -26.28 2.77 17.47
C ARG A 16 -25.77 1.70 16.51
N ALA A 17 -25.61 0.49 17.02
CA ALA A 17 -25.36 -0.69 16.21
C ALA A 17 -26.60 -1.05 15.36
N PRO A 18 -26.48 -1.89 14.31
CA PRO A 18 -27.62 -2.32 13.50
C PRO A 18 -28.72 -3.03 14.27
N ASP A 19 -28.36 -3.69 15.38
CA ASP A 19 -29.30 -4.36 16.29
C ASP A 19 -29.98 -3.38 17.28
N GLY A 20 -29.74 -2.08 17.15
CA GLY A 20 -30.28 -1.02 17.99
C GLY A 20 -29.56 -0.81 19.32
N LYS A 21 -28.58 -1.61 19.67
CA LYS A 21 -27.78 -1.44 20.89
C LYS A 21 -26.86 -0.24 20.77
N ARG A 22 -26.54 0.36 21.91
CA ARG A 22 -25.53 1.41 21.97
C ARG A 22 -24.13 0.78 21.92
N MET A 23 -23.24 1.42 21.18
CA MET A 23 -21.83 1.05 21.09
C MET A 23 -20.96 2.28 21.27
N ARG A 24 -19.71 2.08 21.69
CA ARG A 24 -18.73 3.16 21.81
C ARG A 24 -18.37 3.71 20.43
N ARG A 25 -18.03 5.00 20.36
CA ARG A 25 -17.58 5.63 19.11
C ARG A 25 -16.38 4.91 18.53
N VAL A 26 -15.38 4.56 19.36
CA VAL A 26 -14.18 3.83 18.92
C VAL A 26 -14.54 2.50 18.25
N ASP A 27 -15.50 1.75 18.81
CA ASP A 27 -15.92 0.45 18.26
C ASP A 27 -16.63 0.62 16.91
N ALA A 28 -17.50 1.65 16.78
CA ALA A 28 -18.15 1.96 15.51
C ALA A 28 -17.14 2.32 14.43
N VAL A 29 -16.15 3.16 14.76
CA VAL A 29 -15.08 3.56 13.85
C VAL A 29 -14.25 2.36 13.44
N LYS A 30 -13.83 1.51 14.39
CA LYS A 30 -13.03 0.30 14.10
C LYS A 30 -13.75 -0.60 13.11
N GLN A 31 -15.04 -0.84 13.27
CA GLN A 31 -15.82 -1.66 12.35
C GLN A 31 -15.83 -1.08 10.93
N VAL A 32 -16.14 0.20 10.80
CA VAL A 32 -16.24 0.83 9.47
C VAL A 32 -14.87 0.98 8.80
N VAL A 33 -13.83 1.30 9.58
CA VAL A 33 -12.45 1.33 9.09
C VAL A 33 -11.98 -0.05 8.66
N SER A 34 -12.34 -1.09 9.41
CA SER A 34 -12.05 -2.49 9.04
C SER A 34 -12.69 -2.85 7.70
N ASP A 35 -13.99 -2.56 7.53
CA ASP A 35 -14.70 -2.79 6.27
C ASP A 35 -14.07 -2.01 5.10
N PHE A 36 -13.61 -0.77 5.35
CA PHE A 36 -12.93 0.04 4.37
C PHE A 36 -11.59 -0.57 3.94
N ILE A 37 -10.78 -1.02 4.91
CA ILE A 37 -9.48 -1.65 4.63
C ILE A 37 -9.69 -2.94 3.82
N GLN A 38 -10.64 -3.78 4.18
CA GLN A 38 -10.92 -5.05 3.51
C GLN A 38 -11.36 -4.88 2.04
N LYS A 39 -12.06 -3.79 1.72
CA LYS A 39 -12.47 -3.49 0.34
C LYS A 39 -11.31 -3.03 -0.55
N ARG A 40 -10.17 -2.66 0.02
CA ARG A 40 -9.00 -2.09 -0.68
C ARG A 40 -7.96 -3.18 -0.96
N LYS A 41 -7.97 -3.78 -2.15
CA LYS A 41 -7.04 -4.89 -2.48
C LYS A 41 -5.63 -4.44 -2.87
N ASN A 42 -5.49 -3.26 -3.45
CA ASN A 42 -4.23 -2.81 -4.08
C ASN A 42 -3.69 -1.49 -3.51
N ASP A 43 -4.34 -0.93 -2.49
CA ASP A 43 -3.94 0.34 -1.90
C ASP A 43 -2.94 0.10 -0.76
N ARG A 44 -1.90 0.92 -0.71
CA ARG A 44 -1.04 0.98 0.47
C ARG A 44 -1.72 1.79 1.55
N ILE A 45 -2.02 1.15 2.66
CA ILE A 45 -2.68 1.77 3.81
C ILE A 45 -1.65 1.92 4.93
N GLY A 46 -1.59 3.10 5.52
CA GLY A 46 -0.88 3.37 6.76
C GLY A 46 -1.87 3.84 7.82
N LEU A 47 -1.59 3.55 9.08
CA LEU A 47 -2.44 3.84 10.22
C LEU A 47 -1.69 4.69 11.23
N ILE A 48 -2.30 5.79 11.63
CA ILE A 48 -1.90 6.65 12.74
C ILE A 48 -3.04 6.67 13.74
N VAL A 49 -2.73 6.64 15.02
CA VAL A 49 -3.68 6.96 16.08
C VAL A 49 -3.22 8.23 16.77
N PHE A 50 -4.17 8.98 17.30
CA PHE A 50 -3.85 10.19 18.05
C PHE A 50 -4.83 10.44 19.20
N GLY A 51 -4.34 11.16 20.17
CA GLY A 51 -5.01 11.69 21.33
C GLY A 51 -4.16 12.85 21.82
N GLN A 52 -3.59 12.77 23.01
CA GLN A 52 -2.63 13.75 23.56
C GLN A 52 -1.30 13.76 22.78
N ALA A 53 -0.99 12.71 22.02
CA ALA A 53 0.10 12.65 21.06
C ALA A 53 -0.33 11.79 19.88
N ALA A 54 0.35 11.95 18.74
CA ALA A 54 0.13 11.15 17.54
C ALA A 54 1.20 10.06 17.43
N TYR A 55 0.77 8.83 17.11
CA TYR A 55 1.61 7.64 17.01
C TYR A 55 1.44 6.94 15.67
N PRO A 56 2.52 6.63 14.95
CA PRO A 56 2.43 5.81 13.77
C PRO A 56 2.26 4.35 14.20
N ILE A 57 1.18 3.73 13.77
CA ILE A 57 0.85 2.34 14.12
C ILE A 57 1.32 1.38 13.04
N THR A 58 0.99 1.67 11.77
CA THR A 58 1.52 0.93 10.64
C THR A 58 2.08 1.89 9.58
N PRO A 59 3.25 1.59 8.99
CA PRO A 59 3.70 2.29 7.81
C PRO A 59 2.77 2.00 6.63
N PHE A 60 2.99 2.63 5.48
CA PHE A 60 2.27 2.29 4.26
C PHE A 60 2.56 0.86 3.81
N THR A 61 1.60 -0.03 3.97
CA THR A 61 1.71 -1.46 3.66
C THR A 61 0.58 -1.94 2.77
N LEU A 62 0.81 -3.05 2.05
CA LEU A 62 -0.20 -3.85 1.36
C LEU A 62 -0.71 -5.01 2.24
N ASP A 63 -0.08 -5.23 3.39
CA ASP A 63 -0.51 -6.22 4.37
C ASP A 63 -1.68 -5.67 5.18
N HIS A 64 -2.87 -5.81 4.63
CA HIS A 64 -4.11 -5.35 5.25
C HIS A 64 -4.49 -6.19 6.45
N ASP A 65 -4.13 -7.48 6.46
CA ASP A 65 -4.40 -8.37 7.60
C ASP A 65 -3.62 -7.93 8.85
N ALA A 66 -2.37 -7.50 8.67
CA ALA A 66 -1.60 -6.92 9.76
C ALA A 66 -2.23 -5.62 10.27
N CYS A 67 -2.68 -4.73 9.35
CA CYS A 67 -3.38 -3.51 9.74
C CYS A 67 -4.65 -3.80 10.56
N LEU A 68 -5.46 -4.78 10.14
CA LEU A 68 -6.70 -5.17 10.82
C LEU A 68 -6.44 -5.74 12.21
N LYS A 69 -5.43 -6.61 12.35
CA LYS A 69 -5.05 -7.18 13.66
C LYS A 69 -4.62 -6.11 14.65
N ILE A 70 -3.86 -5.12 14.19
CA ILE A 70 -3.41 -4.02 15.04
C ILE A 70 -4.58 -3.08 15.36
N LEU A 71 -5.43 -2.77 14.37
CA LEU A 71 -6.63 -1.96 14.59
C LEU A 71 -7.54 -2.56 15.67
N ASP A 72 -7.67 -3.88 15.72
CA ASP A 72 -8.47 -4.58 16.73
C ASP A 72 -7.95 -4.37 18.15
N GLN A 73 -6.64 -4.23 18.32
CA GLN A 73 -5.98 -4.02 19.62
C GLN A 73 -6.03 -2.57 20.12
N ILE A 74 -6.38 -1.61 19.27
CA ILE A 74 -6.45 -0.20 19.63
C ILE A 74 -7.72 0.03 20.47
N ASP A 75 -7.61 0.83 21.55
CA ASP A 75 -8.76 1.25 22.34
C ASP A 75 -8.69 2.73 22.69
N ALA A 76 -9.83 3.32 23.02
CA ALA A 76 -9.93 4.72 23.43
C ALA A 76 -9.08 4.98 24.69
N GLY A 77 -8.54 6.19 24.81
CA GLY A 77 -7.69 6.59 25.92
C GLY A 77 -6.23 6.14 25.82
N MET A 78 -5.86 5.19 24.92
CA MET A 78 -4.48 4.71 24.79
C MET A 78 -3.48 5.80 24.37
N ALA A 79 -3.91 6.81 23.60
CA ALA A 79 -3.09 7.95 23.22
C ALA A 79 -3.25 9.17 24.14
N GLY A 80 -3.87 8.98 25.30
CA GLY A 80 -4.16 10.04 26.27
C GLY A 80 -5.51 10.71 26.05
N PRO A 81 -5.94 11.57 27.00
CA PRO A 81 -7.31 12.07 27.03
C PRO A 81 -7.62 13.20 26.03
N GLN A 82 -6.58 13.90 25.55
CA GLN A 82 -6.71 15.07 24.69
C GLN A 82 -6.85 14.69 23.22
N THR A 83 -7.18 15.70 22.38
CA THR A 83 -7.31 15.56 20.93
C THR A 83 -6.38 16.54 20.23
N MET A 84 -5.25 16.09 19.71
CA MET A 84 -4.24 16.92 19.03
C MET A 84 -4.27 16.69 17.51
N ILE A 85 -5.24 17.32 16.83
CA ILE A 85 -5.49 17.17 15.38
C ILE A 85 -4.30 17.68 14.56
N GLY A 86 -3.75 18.85 14.92
CA GLY A 86 -2.63 19.42 14.17
C GLY A 86 -1.39 18.57 14.22
N ASP A 87 -1.09 17.92 15.35
CA ASP A 87 0.05 17.01 15.51
C ASP A 87 -0.16 15.72 14.71
N ALA A 88 -1.39 15.21 14.62
CA ALA A 88 -1.74 14.06 13.79
C ALA A 88 -1.54 14.36 12.29
N ILE A 89 -1.96 15.54 11.82
CA ILE A 89 -1.70 16.00 10.45
C ILE A 89 -0.19 16.12 10.22
N GLY A 90 0.54 16.74 11.15
CA GLY A 90 2.00 16.90 11.07
C GLY A 90 2.73 15.56 10.97
N LEU A 91 2.35 14.56 11.77
CA LEU A 91 2.88 13.22 11.68
C LEU A 91 2.56 12.55 10.34
N SER A 92 1.32 12.75 9.83
CA SER A 92 0.91 12.25 8.53
C SER A 92 1.76 12.81 7.39
N ILE A 93 2.07 14.11 7.42
CA ILE A 93 2.97 14.75 6.45
C ILE A 93 4.33 14.05 6.45
N LYS A 94 4.91 13.83 7.62
CA LYS A 94 6.21 13.15 7.77
C LYS A 94 6.17 11.71 7.22
N GLN A 95 5.09 10.97 7.47
CA GLN A 95 4.92 9.62 6.93
C GLN A 95 4.81 9.62 5.39
N PHE A 96 4.11 10.59 4.81
CA PHE A 96 4.02 10.73 3.35
C PHE A 96 5.35 11.14 2.72
N GLN A 97 6.13 12.00 3.37
CA GLN A 97 7.46 12.39 2.88
C GLN A 97 8.42 11.20 2.81
N ASN A 98 8.31 10.27 3.77
CA ASN A 98 9.11 9.05 3.81
C ASN A 98 8.56 7.94 2.89
N SER A 99 7.51 8.21 2.12
CA SER A 99 6.87 7.26 1.23
C SER A 99 7.01 7.68 -0.24
N ASN A 100 7.03 6.69 -1.14
CA ASN A 100 6.96 6.92 -2.59
C ASN A 100 5.52 7.01 -3.11
N ALA A 101 4.56 7.39 -2.27
CA ALA A 101 3.15 7.49 -2.64
C ALA A 101 2.95 8.62 -3.66
N LYS A 102 2.44 8.26 -4.85
CA LYS A 102 2.10 9.23 -5.90
C LYS A 102 0.84 10.02 -5.57
N GLN A 103 -0.12 9.38 -4.93
CA GLN A 103 -1.34 10.01 -4.43
C GLN A 103 -1.29 10.00 -2.90
N ARG A 104 -1.55 11.15 -2.32
CA ARG A 104 -1.42 11.37 -0.89
C ARG A 104 -2.77 11.82 -0.35
N VAL A 105 -3.50 10.87 0.22
CA VAL A 105 -4.81 11.11 0.83
C VAL A 105 -4.73 10.74 2.32
N LEU A 106 -5.08 11.69 3.17
CA LEU A 106 -5.29 11.50 4.60
C LEU A 106 -6.79 11.49 4.88
N ILE A 107 -7.27 10.45 5.55
CA ILE A 107 -8.61 10.38 6.11
C ILE A 107 -8.44 10.55 7.62
N LEU A 108 -8.92 11.67 8.13
CA LEU A 108 -8.87 12.05 9.54
C LEU A 108 -10.23 11.77 10.17
N LEU A 109 -10.26 10.93 11.20
CA LEU A 109 -11.46 10.63 11.97
C LEU A 109 -11.30 11.20 13.38
N THR A 110 -12.23 12.04 13.79
CA THR A 110 -12.22 12.67 15.12
C THR A 110 -13.65 12.98 15.57
N ASP A 111 -13.87 12.90 16.86
CA ASP A 111 -15.14 13.30 17.51
C ASP A 111 -14.99 14.60 18.28
N GLY A 112 -13.78 15.16 18.31
CA GLY A 112 -13.44 16.28 19.15
C GLY A 112 -12.96 17.50 18.40
N ASN A 113 -12.75 18.54 19.20
CA ASN A 113 -12.10 19.75 18.80
C ASN A 113 -10.63 19.66 19.19
N ASP A 114 -9.77 20.37 18.47
CA ASP A 114 -8.35 20.43 18.84
C ASP A 114 -8.20 21.04 20.23
N THR A 115 -7.54 20.34 21.15
CA THR A 115 -7.40 20.75 22.54
C THR A 115 -6.02 21.31 22.90
N GLY A 116 -5.13 21.47 21.93
CA GLY A 116 -3.81 22.05 22.18
C GLY A 116 -2.68 21.47 21.37
N SER A 117 -2.90 21.20 20.10
CA SER A 117 -1.82 20.85 19.18
C SER A 117 -0.70 21.89 19.18
N ARG A 118 0.54 21.44 19.11
CA ARG A 118 1.72 22.32 18.98
C ARG A 118 1.63 23.18 17.74
N MET A 119 1.04 22.65 16.68
CA MET A 119 0.76 23.37 15.44
C MET A 119 -0.77 23.45 15.28
N PRO A 120 -1.34 24.66 15.11
CA PRO A 120 -2.77 24.80 14.87
C PRO A 120 -3.22 23.93 13.67
N PRO A 121 -4.36 23.22 13.74
CA PRO A 121 -4.79 22.28 12.70
C PRO A 121 -4.87 22.90 11.30
N ARG A 122 -5.38 24.13 11.20
CA ARG A 122 -5.41 24.88 9.93
C ARG A 122 -4.03 25.06 9.33
N LYS A 123 -3.03 25.43 10.17
CA LYS A 123 -1.67 25.60 9.71
C LYS A 123 -1.04 24.29 9.26
N ALA A 124 -1.30 23.21 9.98
CA ALA A 124 -0.89 21.86 9.58
C ALA A 124 -1.52 21.46 8.24
N ALA A 125 -2.80 21.79 8.01
CA ALA A 125 -3.50 21.54 6.76
C ALA A 125 -2.91 22.35 5.58
N GLU A 126 -2.56 23.62 5.79
CA GLU A 126 -1.87 24.44 4.78
C GLU A 126 -0.53 23.80 4.36
N ILE A 127 0.25 23.29 5.32
CA ILE A 127 1.52 22.59 5.05
C ILE A 127 1.24 21.25 4.34
N ALA A 128 0.19 20.53 4.71
CA ALA A 128 -0.23 19.31 4.03
C ALA A 128 -0.57 19.59 2.55
N SER A 129 -1.31 20.66 2.27
CA SER A 129 -1.62 21.11 0.92
C SER A 129 -0.39 21.40 0.09
N GLN A 130 0.60 22.10 0.66
CA GLN A 130 1.90 22.38 0.01
C GLN A 130 2.67 21.09 -0.32
N ASN A 131 2.46 20.01 0.45
CA ASN A 131 3.03 18.69 0.19
C ASN A 131 2.15 17.81 -0.71
N GLY A 132 1.11 18.35 -1.32
CA GLY A 132 0.19 17.63 -2.20
C GLY A 132 -0.65 16.56 -1.48
N ILE A 133 -0.93 16.76 -0.18
CA ILE A 133 -1.75 15.86 0.63
C ILE A 133 -3.17 16.40 0.70
N MET A 134 -4.14 15.63 0.24
CA MET A 134 -5.57 15.92 0.38
C MET A 134 -6.07 15.33 1.71
N ILE A 135 -6.78 16.13 2.50
CA ILE A 135 -7.31 15.69 3.80
C ILE A 135 -8.83 15.64 3.73
N HIS A 136 -9.38 14.44 3.85
CA HIS A 136 -10.81 14.25 4.11
C HIS A 136 -11.00 14.08 5.61
N VAL A 137 -12.03 14.71 6.15
CA VAL A 137 -12.33 14.65 7.60
C VAL A 137 -13.67 13.98 7.82
N VAL A 138 -13.71 13.04 8.74
CA VAL A 138 -14.95 12.42 9.22
C VAL A 138 -15.15 12.88 10.65
N GLY A 139 -16.11 13.78 10.85
CA GLY A 139 -16.53 14.28 12.17
C GLY A 139 -17.53 13.31 12.80
N LEU A 140 -17.23 12.82 14.00
CA LEU A 140 -18.00 11.80 14.71
C LEU A 140 -18.81 12.47 15.82
N GLY A 141 -20.14 12.38 15.77
CA GLY A 141 -21.02 12.92 16.79
C GLY A 141 -22.18 13.74 16.24
N ASP A 142 -23.13 14.05 17.08
CA ASP A 142 -24.30 14.85 16.71
C ASP A 142 -23.90 16.33 16.55
N PRO A 143 -24.06 16.95 15.38
CA PRO A 143 -23.76 18.36 15.15
C PRO A 143 -24.64 19.30 16.00
N ARG A 144 -25.75 18.78 16.56
CA ARG A 144 -26.67 19.51 17.45
C ARG A 144 -26.33 19.38 18.93
N ALA A 145 -25.31 18.57 19.25
CA ALA A 145 -24.84 18.43 20.61
C ALA A 145 -24.41 19.80 21.19
N THR A 146 -24.57 19.97 22.49
CA THR A 146 -24.18 21.18 23.22
C THR A 146 -23.06 20.86 24.22
N GLY A 147 -22.29 21.89 24.58
CA GLY A 147 -21.17 21.73 25.52
C GLY A 147 -19.94 21.12 24.90
N GLU A 148 -19.15 20.37 25.66
CA GLU A 148 -17.88 19.80 25.28
C GLU A 148 -17.98 18.72 24.17
N ASN A 149 -19.14 18.11 24.03
CA ASN A 149 -19.43 17.10 23.00
C ASN A 149 -19.77 17.69 21.61
N LYS A 150 -19.80 19.03 21.51
CA LYS A 150 -20.10 19.71 20.24
C LYS A 150 -18.88 19.68 19.33
N VAL A 151 -19.00 19.03 18.18
CA VAL A 151 -17.96 19.04 17.14
C VAL A 151 -17.95 20.39 16.43
N ASP A 152 -16.78 21.03 16.35
CA ASP A 152 -16.61 22.26 15.57
C ASP A 152 -16.40 21.95 14.09
N TYR A 153 -17.49 21.73 13.39
CA TYR A 153 -17.48 21.51 11.95
C TYR A 153 -16.88 22.66 11.14
N ASN A 154 -16.86 23.89 11.68
CA ASN A 154 -16.21 25.01 11.00
C ASN A 154 -14.69 24.83 10.99
N ALA A 155 -14.11 24.39 12.10
CA ALA A 155 -12.68 24.05 12.18
C ALA A 155 -12.36 22.87 11.25
N LEU A 156 -13.17 21.80 11.26
CA LEU A 156 -12.98 20.64 10.39
C LEU A 156 -13.11 21.02 8.90
N ASN A 157 -14.08 21.85 8.53
CA ASN A 157 -14.22 22.37 7.17
C ASN A 157 -13.00 23.21 6.75
N SER A 158 -12.45 24.01 7.67
CA SER A 158 -11.25 24.79 7.36
C SER A 158 -10.04 23.91 7.02
N ILE A 159 -9.88 22.74 7.69
CA ILE A 159 -8.82 21.75 7.44
C ILE A 159 -9.03 21.11 6.06
N ALA A 160 -10.24 20.60 5.79
CA ALA A 160 -10.52 19.93 4.53
C ALA A 160 -10.40 20.87 3.33
N ASN A 161 -11.01 22.07 3.42
CA ASN A 161 -10.97 23.07 2.34
C ASN A 161 -9.55 23.54 2.01
N ALA A 162 -8.66 23.69 2.99
CA ALA A 162 -7.28 24.07 2.78
C ALA A 162 -6.51 23.09 1.89
N THR A 163 -6.98 21.83 1.79
CA THR A 163 -6.33 20.77 1.03
C THR A 163 -7.14 20.28 -0.17
N GLY A 164 -8.31 20.88 -0.44
CA GLY A 164 -9.26 20.44 -1.48
C GLY A 164 -10.00 19.15 -1.12
N GLY A 165 -10.02 18.78 0.16
CA GLY A 165 -10.77 17.64 0.67
C GLY A 165 -12.23 17.98 1.03
N GLN A 166 -12.88 17.06 1.71
CA GLN A 166 -14.29 17.17 2.11
C GLN A 166 -14.47 16.76 3.57
N VAL A 167 -15.50 17.31 4.22
CA VAL A 167 -15.94 16.90 5.56
C VAL A 167 -17.17 16.03 5.44
N PHE A 168 -17.17 14.93 6.15
CA PHE A 168 -18.28 13.99 6.25
C PHE A 168 -18.80 13.96 7.69
N HIS A 169 -20.10 13.83 7.82
CA HIS A 169 -20.76 13.73 9.12
C HIS A 169 -20.95 12.26 9.48
N GLY A 170 -20.37 11.82 10.58
CA GLY A 170 -20.52 10.48 11.14
C GLY A 170 -21.41 10.50 12.39
N GLU A 171 -22.66 10.98 12.27
CA GLU A 171 -23.59 11.05 13.40
C GLU A 171 -24.03 9.67 13.91
N ASN A 172 -24.04 8.71 12.99
CA ASN A 172 -24.38 7.32 13.26
C ASN A 172 -23.67 6.41 12.27
N ARG A 173 -23.76 5.10 12.50
CA ARG A 173 -23.09 4.11 11.65
C ARG A 173 -23.46 4.22 10.16
N VAL A 174 -24.73 4.48 9.85
CA VAL A 174 -25.20 4.57 8.45
C VAL A 174 -24.56 5.75 7.73
N GLU A 175 -24.47 6.92 8.39
CA GLU A 175 -23.80 8.10 7.83
C GLU A 175 -22.29 7.87 7.69
N LEU A 176 -21.69 7.20 8.66
CA LEU A 176 -20.28 6.83 8.60
C LEU A 176 -19.99 5.86 7.42
N GLU A 177 -20.83 4.85 7.21
CA GLU A 177 -20.73 3.94 6.06
C GLU A 177 -20.91 4.68 4.72
N LYS A 178 -21.86 5.64 4.65
CA LYS A 178 -22.02 6.50 3.45
C LYS A 178 -20.79 7.38 3.21
N ALA A 179 -20.22 7.98 4.26
CA ALA A 179 -19.00 8.77 4.16
C ALA A 179 -17.86 7.95 3.53
N TYR A 180 -17.66 6.73 4.01
CA TYR A 180 -16.64 5.83 3.44
C TYR A 180 -16.97 5.37 2.03
N ALA A 181 -18.23 5.14 1.69
CA ALA A 181 -18.62 4.80 0.31
C ALA A 181 -18.32 5.94 -0.68
N VAL A 182 -18.46 7.19 -0.25
CA VAL A 182 -18.07 8.36 -1.05
C VAL A 182 -16.56 8.48 -1.15
N LEU A 183 -15.83 8.33 -0.04
CA LEU A 183 -14.37 8.31 0.00
C LEU A 183 -13.80 7.22 -0.91
N ASP A 184 -14.45 6.07 -0.97
CA ASP A 184 -14.08 4.97 -1.84
C ASP A 184 -14.15 5.37 -3.32
N LYS A 185 -15.25 5.99 -3.73
CA LYS A 185 -15.45 6.49 -5.11
C LYS A 185 -14.43 7.58 -5.48
N ILE A 186 -14.20 8.55 -4.60
CA ILE A 186 -13.26 9.66 -4.83
C ILE A 186 -11.85 9.11 -5.03
N THR A 187 -11.43 8.17 -4.19
CA THR A 187 -10.10 7.58 -4.26
C THR A 187 -9.94 6.71 -5.51
N LEU A 188 -10.96 5.91 -5.87
CA LEU A 188 -10.94 5.06 -7.08
C LEU A 188 -10.92 5.85 -8.39
N GLN A 189 -11.61 7.00 -8.46
CA GLN A 189 -11.63 7.82 -9.67
C GLN A 189 -10.25 8.38 -10.01
N ASN A 190 -9.45 8.72 -9.02
CA ASN A 190 -8.09 9.19 -9.19
C ASN A 190 -7.12 8.09 -9.65
N PHE A 191 -7.47 6.78 -9.50
CA PHE A 191 -6.64 5.65 -9.93
C PHE A 191 -6.81 5.25 -11.40
N LYS A 192 -7.91 5.64 -12.07
CA LYS A 192 -8.15 5.26 -13.49
C LYS A 192 -7.14 5.85 -14.49
N THR A 193 -6.33 6.82 -14.08
CA THR A 193 -5.31 7.45 -14.93
C THR A 193 -3.92 6.84 -14.81
N LEU A 194 -3.69 5.90 -13.89
CA LEU A 194 -2.42 5.22 -13.74
C LEU A 194 -2.54 3.78 -14.26
N SER A 195 -2.43 3.62 -15.58
CA SER A 195 -2.22 2.31 -16.20
C SER A 195 -0.95 1.69 -15.64
N TYR A 196 -1.10 0.72 -14.73
CA TYR A 196 -0.01 -0.16 -14.35
C TYR A 196 0.26 -1.07 -15.54
N GLN A 197 1.29 -0.75 -16.32
CA GLN A 197 1.86 -1.70 -17.26
C GLN A 197 2.78 -2.63 -16.46
N PRO A 198 2.39 -3.89 -16.24
CA PRO A 198 3.31 -4.85 -15.66
C PRO A 198 4.49 -4.98 -16.63
N ARG A 199 5.68 -4.59 -16.20
CA ARG A 199 6.90 -4.91 -16.95
C ARG A 199 7.04 -6.43 -16.96
N ARG A 200 6.58 -7.06 -18.05
CA ARG A 200 6.96 -8.45 -18.31
C ARG A 200 8.43 -8.44 -18.66
N GLU A 201 9.22 -9.03 -17.82
CA GLU A 201 10.64 -9.23 -18.07
C GLU A 201 10.78 -10.23 -19.22
N LEU A 202 11.03 -9.72 -20.43
CA LEU A 202 11.13 -10.53 -21.65
C LEU A 202 12.54 -11.13 -21.83
N PHE A 203 13.43 -10.97 -20.86
CA PHE A 203 14.81 -11.46 -20.97
C PHE A 203 14.92 -12.99 -21.11
N MET A 204 13.89 -13.74 -20.70
CA MET A 204 13.82 -15.20 -20.84
C MET A 204 13.87 -15.64 -22.31
N PHE A 205 13.30 -14.85 -23.24
CA PHE A 205 13.30 -15.22 -24.67
C PHE A 205 14.69 -15.11 -25.31
N PRO A 206 15.42 -13.99 -25.21
CA PRO A 206 16.78 -13.92 -25.76
C PRO A 206 17.75 -14.89 -25.06
N LEU A 207 17.58 -15.12 -23.76
CA LEU A 207 18.38 -16.11 -23.03
C LEU A 207 18.13 -17.53 -23.55
N GLY A 208 16.88 -17.92 -23.77
CA GLY A 208 16.52 -19.23 -24.33
C GLY A 208 17.09 -19.43 -25.72
N VAL A 209 17.02 -18.43 -26.59
CA VAL A 209 17.65 -18.48 -27.94
C VAL A 209 19.17 -18.62 -27.85
N ALA A 210 19.82 -17.88 -26.96
CA ALA A 210 21.27 -17.97 -26.77
C ALA A 210 21.72 -19.37 -26.33
N VAL A 211 21.00 -19.99 -25.40
CA VAL A 211 21.26 -21.36 -24.93
C VAL A 211 21.07 -22.38 -26.07
N LEU A 212 19.99 -22.26 -26.85
CA LEU A 212 19.75 -23.15 -27.99
C LEU A 212 20.84 -23.05 -29.04
N LEU A 213 21.30 -21.84 -29.36
CA LEU A 213 22.41 -21.64 -30.32
C LEU A 213 23.71 -22.23 -29.79
N LEU A 214 24.00 -22.11 -28.51
CA LEU A 214 25.21 -22.66 -27.90
C LEU A 214 25.18 -24.17 -27.88
N VAL A 215 24.06 -24.80 -27.55
CA VAL A 215 23.88 -26.25 -27.61
C VAL A 215 24.00 -26.76 -29.06
N GLY A 216 23.33 -26.08 -30.01
CA GLY A 216 23.41 -26.39 -31.44
C GLY A 216 24.83 -26.32 -31.98
N TYR A 217 25.60 -25.28 -31.64
CA TYR A 217 27.01 -25.14 -32.00
C TYR A 217 27.86 -26.30 -31.48
N HIS A 218 27.69 -26.67 -30.19
CA HIS A 218 28.47 -27.78 -29.63
C HIS A 218 28.11 -29.13 -30.25
N MET A 219 26.84 -29.39 -30.57
CA MET A 219 26.37 -30.58 -31.24
C MET A 219 26.96 -30.66 -32.66
N LEU A 220 26.99 -29.55 -33.41
CA LEU A 220 27.58 -29.47 -34.74
C LEU A 220 29.09 -29.75 -34.70
N MET A 221 29.82 -29.15 -33.75
CA MET A 221 31.25 -29.40 -33.58
C MET A 221 31.55 -30.84 -33.20
N LEU A 222 30.72 -31.46 -32.38
CA LEU A 222 30.84 -32.87 -32.00
C LEU A 222 30.67 -33.80 -33.23
N THR A 223 29.64 -33.56 -34.05
CA THR A 223 29.38 -34.34 -35.26
C THR A 223 30.50 -34.21 -36.31
N LEU A 224 31.01 -32.99 -36.50
CA LEU A 224 32.15 -32.74 -37.38
C LEU A 224 33.42 -33.45 -36.89
N SER A 225 33.69 -33.41 -35.58
CA SER A 225 34.88 -34.08 -35.00
C SER A 225 34.79 -35.60 -35.08
N LEU A 226 33.61 -36.18 -34.92
CA LEU A 226 33.39 -37.62 -35.09
C LEU A 226 33.49 -38.04 -36.55
N GLY A 227 32.96 -37.21 -37.46
CA GLY A 227 33.07 -37.43 -38.92
C GLY A 227 34.53 -37.43 -39.39
N MET A 228 35.33 -36.45 -38.97
CA MET A 228 36.78 -36.40 -39.28
C MET A 228 37.56 -37.61 -38.75
N LYS A 229 37.23 -38.06 -37.51
CA LYS A 229 37.83 -39.28 -36.95
C LYS A 229 37.44 -40.56 -37.71
N ALA A 230 36.25 -40.65 -38.28
CA ALA A 230 35.78 -41.76 -39.06
C ALA A 230 36.49 -41.81 -40.42
N ILE A 231 36.71 -40.67 -41.11
CA ILE A 231 37.45 -40.56 -42.37
C ILE A 231 38.92 -40.92 -42.19
N SER A 232 39.60 -40.39 -41.14
CA SER A 232 40.97 -40.71 -40.80
C SER A 232 41.17 -42.20 -40.43
N ARG A 233 40.15 -42.89 -39.92
CA ARG A 233 40.22 -44.35 -39.71
C ARG A 233 40.11 -45.16 -40.99
N HIS A 234 39.36 -44.67 -41.99
CA HIS A 234 39.20 -45.32 -43.24
C HIS A 234 40.48 -45.22 -44.08
N GLU A 235 41.14 -44.08 -44.08
CA GLU A 235 42.40 -43.81 -44.75
C GLU A 235 43.55 -44.66 -44.20
N ASN A 236 43.67 -44.89 -42.92
CA ASN A 236 44.67 -45.76 -42.29
C ASN A 236 44.39 -47.24 -42.48
N SER A 237 43.20 -47.68 -42.84
CA SER A 237 42.92 -49.10 -43.17
C SER A 237 43.28 -49.47 -44.57
N ASP A 238 43.37 -48.55 -45.52
CA ASP A 238 43.76 -48.76 -46.90
C ASP A 238 45.27 -48.77 -47.09
N ASP A 239 46.04 -48.11 -46.22
CA ASP A 239 47.51 -48.11 -46.26
C ASP A 239 48.12 -49.39 -45.66
N GLU A 240 47.39 -50.15 -44.83
CA GLU A 240 47.85 -51.39 -44.19
C GLU A 240 47.66 -52.63 -45.10
N SER A 241 47.00 -52.47 -46.29
CA SER A 241 46.77 -53.54 -47.25
C SER A 241 47.81 -53.64 -48.36
N ALA A 242 48.76 -52.68 -48.45
CA ALA A 242 49.89 -52.74 -49.43
C ALA A 242 51.15 -53.31 -48.75
N GLY A 243 51.18 -54.64 -48.56
CA GLY A 243 52.39 -55.37 -48.11
C GLY A 243 53.48 -55.39 -49.14
N PRO A 244 54.77 -55.42 -48.76
CA PRO A 244 55.91 -55.36 -49.71
C PRO A 244 56.05 -56.64 -50.48
N GLU A 245 56.08 -56.48 -51.78
CA GLU A 245 56.42 -57.54 -52.77
C GLU A 245 57.88 -57.97 -52.64
N VAL A 246 58.08 -59.18 -52.17
CA VAL A 246 59.41 -59.75 -51.99
C VAL A 246 59.99 -60.17 -53.36
N LEU A 247 60.98 -59.43 -53.82
CA LEU A 247 61.78 -59.76 -55.03
C LEU A 247 62.68 -60.99 -54.74
N LYS A 248 62.35 -62.14 -55.28
CA LYS A 248 63.28 -63.31 -55.37
C LYS A 248 64.29 -63.11 -56.43
N VAL A 249 65.56 -62.98 -56.08
CA VAL A 249 66.69 -63.10 -57.02
C VAL A 249 67.20 -64.51 -56.89
N HIS A 250 67.22 -65.24 -58.01
CA HIS A 250 67.98 -66.48 -58.24
C HIS A 250 69.41 -66.13 -58.71
N VAL A 251 70.39 -66.64 -58.04
CA VAL A 251 71.50 -67.47 -58.48
C VAL A 251 72.18 -68.06 -57.28
#